data_00c1870ebab102606164dc7ec28387b0
#
_entry.id   00c1870ebab102606164dc7ec28387b0
#
_cell.length_a   1.000
_cell.length_b   1.000
_cell.length_c   1.000
_cell.angle_alpha   90.00
_cell.angle_beta   90.00
_cell.angle_gamma   90.00
#
_symmetry.space_group_name_H-M   'P 1'
#
loop_
_entity.id
_entity.type
_entity.pdbx_description
1 polymer ?
#
loop_
_entity_poly.entity_id
_entity_poly.type
_entity_poly.pdbx_seq_one_letter_code
_entity_poly.pdbx_strand_id
1 'polypeptide(L)'
;VLQKKSEVEMYVKGMLSYQTMPDEPEIPLHSSCSECPFYGYCGKDVPPYSIFDLLRADKADAFYNSTHSYDIKDLPLEYCTTDKQLIDRDCFLNDKIHVEKENIKKWLNSLEYPLYYLDYETVMPAIPMFDNTSPYSQVPFQFSLHIQKEPHGKLEHIEFLHQERSDPRRSLAEALVKNCGKKGSVVVYNQQFEKSRNKELADLFPDLRDDILAINERVVDQLIPFRNRYLYSPKQKSSASIKYVLPAFSDLSYKGMN
;
A
#
# COMPACT_ATOMS: atom_id res chain seq x y z
N VAL A 1 19.96 -11.63 25.55
CA VAL A 1 18.98 -11.02 26.48
C VAL A 1 19.75 -10.32 27.63
N LEU A 2 20.67 -11.02 28.35
CA LEU A 2 21.37 -10.45 29.50
C LEU A 2 22.24 -9.22 29.17
N GLN A 3 22.85 -9.18 27.97
CA GLN A 3 23.67 -8.04 27.52
C GLN A 3 22.86 -6.74 27.31
N LYS A 4 21.56 -6.83 27.07
CA LYS A 4 20.70 -5.67 26.89
C LYS A 4 19.93 -5.24 28.15
N LYS A 5 20.10 -5.97 29.27
CA LYS A 5 19.36 -5.68 30.50
C LYS A 5 19.66 -4.27 31.04
N SER A 6 20.91 -3.91 31.15
CA SER A 6 21.34 -2.59 31.66
C SER A 6 20.89 -1.44 30.75
N GLU A 7 20.87 -1.68 29.41
CA GLU A 7 20.38 -0.71 28.44
C GLU A 7 18.87 -0.49 28.61
N VAL A 8 18.08 -1.57 28.72
CA VAL A 8 16.64 -1.49 28.99
C VAL A 8 16.34 -0.79 30.31
N GLU A 9 17.06 -1.14 31.39
CA GLU A 9 16.91 -0.49 32.72
C GLU A 9 17.20 1.02 32.65
N MET A 10 18.20 1.43 31.85
CA MET A 10 18.53 2.84 31.63
C MET A 10 17.39 3.55 30.89
N TYR A 11 16.85 2.96 29.80
CA TYR A 11 15.73 3.53 29.07
C TYR A 11 14.45 3.63 29.91
N VAL A 12 14.12 2.58 30.67
CA VAL A 12 12.96 2.60 31.58
C VAL A 12 13.09 3.70 32.61
N LYS A 13 14.30 3.85 33.25
CA LYS A 13 14.55 4.92 34.19
C LYS A 13 14.44 6.30 33.55
N GLY A 14 14.94 6.47 32.33
CA GLY A 14 14.78 7.70 31.55
C GLY A 14 13.32 8.03 31.26
N MET A 15 12.54 7.03 30.82
CA MET A 15 11.10 7.22 30.56
C MET A 15 10.32 7.60 31.82
N LEU A 16 10.62 6.96 32.95
CA LEU A 16 9.98 7.29 34.24
C LEU A 16 10.30 8.72 34.73
N SER A 17 11.45 9.28 34.37
CA SER A 17 11.78 10.66 34.73
C SER A 17 10.87 11.70 34.08
N TYR A 18 10.31 11.41 32.89
CA TYR A 18 9.35 12.30 32.24
C TYR A 18 8.05 12.50 33.02
N GLN A 19 7.64 11.52 33.84
CA GLN A 19 6.41 11.61 34.66
C GLN A 19 6.52 12.66 35.77
N THR A 20 7.74 13.06 36.14
CA THR A 20 8.01 14.01 37.22
C THR A 20 8.48 15.37 36.69
N MET A 21 8.56 15.57 35.38
CA MET A 21 8.87 16.85 34.80
C MET A 21 7.76 17.85 35.02
N PRO A 22 8.05 19.12 35.42
CA PRO A 22 7.06 20.13 35.62
C PRO A 22 6.42 20.61 34.29
N ASP A 23 7.19 20.56 33.20
CA ASP A 23 6.79 20.99 31.87
C ASP A 23 6.95 19.85 30.88
N GLU A 24 6.17 19.92 29.80
CA GLU A 24 6.28 19.00 28.67
C GLU A 24 7.67 19.14 27.99
N PRO A 25 8.41 18.04 27.78
CA PRO A 25 9.70 18.13 27.11
C PRO A 25 9.53 18.53 25.64
N GLU A 26 10.37 19.44 25.16
CA GLU A 26 10.46 19.73 23.73
C GLU A 26 11.10 18.53 23.01
N ILE A 27 10.29 17.76 22.31
CA ILE A 27 10.74 16.62 21.52
C ILE A 27 10.58 16.99 20.05
N PRO A 28 11.68 17.03 19.27
CA PRO A 28 11.60 17.31 17.86
C PRO A 28 10.81 16.23 17.12
N LEU A 29 9.95 16.64 16.20
CA LEU A 29 9.27 15.71 15.32
C LEU A 29 10.28 15.03 14.38
N HIS A 30 10.01 13.77 14.06
CA HIS A 30 10.75 13.01 13.07
C HIS A 30 9.81 12.09 12.28
N SER A 31 10.31 11.55 11.18
CA SER A 31 9.52 10.75 10.23
C SER A 31 8.73 9.60 10.85
N SER A 32 9.28 8.94 11.91
CA SER A 32 8.58 7.84 12.60
C SER A 32 7.42 8.30 13.50
N CYS A 33 7.28 9.60 13.75
CA CYS A 33 6.18 10.12 14.57
C CYS A 33 4.81 9.88 13.93
N SER A 34 4.73 9.75 12.59
CA SER A 34 3.49 9.48 11.86
C SER A 34 2.77 8.19 12.30
N GLU A 35 3.53 7.21 12.82
CA GLU A 35 2.99 5.94 13.33
C GLU A 35 2.70 5.97 14.84
N CYS A 36 3.02 7.07 15.51
CA CYS A 36 2.83 7.22 16.95
C CYS A 36 1.34 7.52 17.26
N PRO A 37 0.73 6.85 18.26
CA PRO A 37 -0.64 7.13 18.69
C PRO A 37 -0.85 8.58 19.13
N PHE A 38 0.21 9.27 19.55
CA PHE A 38 0.17 10.68 19.99
C PHE A 38 0.46 11.68 18.87
N TYR A 39 0.63 11.23 17.62
CA TYR A 39 0.95 12.14 16.51
C TYR A 39 -0.11 13.23 16.31
N GLY A 40 -1.38 12.95 16.57
CA GLY A 40 -2.46 13.95 16.50
C GLY A 40 -2.25 15.12 17.45
N TYR A 41 -1.52 14.92 18.56
CA TYR A 41 -1.14 15.97 19.49
C TYR A 41 0.18 16.66 19.08
N CYS A 42 1.26 15.89 18.95
CA CYS A 42 2.58 16.43 18.65
C CYS A 42 2.69 17.03 17.25
N GLY A 43 2.00 16.45 16.26
CA GLY A 43 2.00 16.87 14.86
C GLY A 43 0.88 17.82 14.47
N LYS A 44 0.18 18.44 15.43
CA LYS A 44 -1.01 19.31 15.16
C LYS A 44 -0.72 20.46 14.20
N ASP A 45 0.51 20.98 14.21
CA ASP A 45 0.95 22.10 13.38
C ASP A 45 1.59 21.64 12.05
N VAL A 46 1.74 20.32 11.83
CA VAL A 46 2.27 19.75 10.58
C VAL A 46 1.19 19.82 9.50
N PRO A 47 1.50 20.41 8.32
CA PRO A 47 0.54 20.43 7.21
C PRO A 47 0.13 19.01 6.80
N PRO A 48 -1.08 18.81 6.28
CA PRO A 48 -1.55 17.50 5.81
C PRO A 48 -0.67 16.85 4.74
N TYR A 49 0.13 17.63 4.03
CA TYR A 49 1.18 17.19 3.11
C TYR A 49 2.45 17.99 3.40
N SER A 50 3.48 17.31 3.85
CA SER A 50 4.69 17.90 4.42
C SER A 50 5.96 17.25 3.86
N ILE A 51 7.13 17.74 4.31
CA ILE A 51 8.43 17.12 3.97
C ILE A 51 8.52 15.65 4.40
N PHE A 52 7.78 15.24 5.44
CA PHE A 52 7.76 13.86 5.93
C PHE A 52 7.06 12.89 4.96
N ASP A 53 6.15 13.41 4.13
CA ASP A 53 5.52 12.62 3.06
C ASP A 53 6.37 12.61 1.77
N LEU A 54 7.08 13.70 1.49
CA LEU A 54 7.81 13.90 0.24
C LEU A 54 9.20 13.27 0.25
N LEU A 55 9.92 13.40 1.35
CA LEU A 55 11.32 13.00 1.46
C LEU A 55 11.47 11.61 2.10
N ARG A 56 12.64 11.02 1.91
CA ARG A 56 13.06 9.89 2.74
C ARG A 56 13.25 10.34 4.19
N ALA A 57 13.02 9.44 5.13
CA ALA A 57 13.07 9.70 6.56
C ALA A 57 14.34 10.46 7.00
N ASP A 58 15.52 9.97 6.59
CA ASP A 58 16.82 10.57 6.92
C ASP A 58 16.98 12.02 6.42
N LYS A 59 16.41 12.32 5.25
CA LYS A 59 16.44 13.65 4.64
C LYS A 59 15.43 14.60 5.27
N ALA A 60 14.23 14.10 5.54
CA ALA A 60 13.19 14.89 6.20
C ALA A 60 13.62 15.31 7.61
N ASP A 61 14.15 14.34 8.38
CA ASP A 61 14.64 14.60 9.74
C ASP A 61 15.83 15.58 9.74
N ALA A 62 16.78 15.43 8.82
CA ALA A 62 17.91 16.35 8.69
C ALA A 62 17.46 17.79 8.35
N PHE A 63 16.51 17.94 7.42
CA PHE A 63 15.96 19.25 7.07
C PHE A 63 15.21 19.87 8.24
N TYR A 64 14.31 19.13 8.87
CA TYR A 64 13.55 19.61 10.02
C TYR A 64 14.47 20.05 11.17
N ASN A 65 15.47 19.23 11.53
CA ASN A 65 16.42 19.55 12.62
C ASN A 65 17.23 20.82 12.35
N SER A 66 17.48 21.16 11.08
CA SER A 66 18.25 22.35 10.72
C SER A 66 17.40 23.62 10.57
N THR A 67 16.10 23.48 10.25
CA THR A 67 15.24 24.63 9.88
C THR A 67 14.01 24.78 10.78
N HIS A 68 13.62 23.73 11.50
CA HIS A 68 12.35 23.60 12.19
C HIS A 68 11.11 23.82 11.30
N SER A 69 11.28 23.69 9.98
CA SER A 69 10.18 23.76 9.01
C SER A 69 9.82 22.38 8.50
N TYR A 70 8.55 22.12 8.36
CA TYR A 70 7.99 20.95 7.70
C TYR A 70 7.19 21.29 6.44
N ASP A 71 7.17 22.58 6.02
CA ASP A 71 6.49 23.00 4.81
C ASP A 71 7.35 22.70 3.58
N ILE A 72 6.74 22.06 2.58
CA ILE A 72 7.38 21.78 1.28
C ILE A 72 7.78 23.06 0.54
N LYS A 73 7.13 24.21 0.83
CA LYS A 73 7.49 25.51 0.25
C LYS A 73 8.88 25.96 0.65
N ASP A 74 9.29 25.65 1.87
CA ASP A 74 10.60 26.04 2.42
C ASP A 74 11.72 25.09 1.99
N LEU A 75 11.35 23.93 1.37
CA LEU A 75 12.30 22.90 1.00
C LEU A 75 13.15 23.31 -0.22
N PRO A 76 14.49 23.42 -0.11
CA PRO A 76 15.36 23.63 -1.24
C PRO A 76 15.32 22.46 -2.24
N LEU A 77 15.52 22.77 -3.53
CA LEU A 77 15.39 21.78 -4.61
C LEU A 77 16.38 20.61 -4.49
N GLU A 78 17.57 20.88 -3.94
CA GLU A 78 18.64 19.88 -3.75
C GLU A 78 18.26 18.73 -2.80
N TYR A 79 17.24 18.90 -1.98
CA TYR A 79 16.70 17.82 -1.14
C TYR A 79 15.88 16.81 -1.94
N CYS A 80 15.33 17.20 -3.09
CA CYS A 80 14.62 16.32 -4.01
C CYS A 80 15.61 15.58 -4.89
N THR A 81 15.94 14.35 -4.54
CA THR A 81 17.00 13.56 -5.19
C THR A 81 16.49 12.59 -6.27
N THR A 82 15.17 12.52 -6.48
CA THR A 82 14.54 11.69 -7.50
C THR A 82 13.56 12.48 -8.36
N ASP A 83 13.38 12.06 -9.61
CA ASP A 83 12.42 12.70 -10.53
C ASP A 83 11.00 12.70 -9.94
N LYS A 84 10.64 11.65 -9.21
CA LYS A 84 9.33 11.57 -8.54
C LYS A 84 9.15 12.68 -7.50
N GLN A 85 10.16 12.93 -6.67
CA GLN A 85 10.12 14.02 -5.68
C GLN A 85 10.06 15.38 -6.34
N LEU A 86 10.75 15.56 -7.46
CA LEU A 86 10.71 16.81 -8.26
C LEU A 86 9.30 17.03 -8.83
N ILE A 87 8.67 16.00 -9.41
CA ILE A 87 7.29 16.04 -9.91
C ILE A 87 6.32 16.35 -8.76
N ASP A 88 6.42 15.61 -7.66
CA ASP A 88 5.53 15.74 -6.51
C ASP A 88 5.58 17.16 -5.91
N ARG A 89 6.79 17.70 -5.70
CA ARG A 89 7.02 19.06 -5.21
C ARG A 89 6.47 20.11 -6.19
N ASP A 90 6.78 19.99 -7.47
CA ASP A 90 6.31 20.93 -8.50
C ASP A 90 4.79 20.94 -8.61
N CYS A 91 4.16 19.77 -8.56
CA CYS A 91 2.70 19.64 -8.54
C CYS A 91 2.08 20.29 -7.31
N PHE A 92 2.69 20.13 -6.13
CA PHE A 92 2.22 20.74 -4.89
C PHE A 92 2.33 22.27 -4.92
N LEU A 93 3.50 22.79 -5.31
CA LEU A 93 3.76 24.24 -5.33
C LEU A 93 2.89 24.99 -6.34
N ASN A 94 2.53 24.35 -7.45
CA ASN A 94 1.76 24.96 -8.54
C ASN A 94 0.30 24.49 -8.60
N ASP A 95 -0.16 23.72 -7.61
CA ASP A 95 -1.51 23.13 -7.55
C ASP A 95 -1.96 22.51 -8.88
N LYS A 96 -1.09 21.67 -9.46
CA LYS A 96 -1.35 21.05 -10.77
C LYS A 96 -1.28 19.52 -10.73
N ILE A 97 -1.94 18.92 -11.70
CA ILE A 97 -1.86 17.46 -11.95
C ILE A 97 -0.77 17.22 -12.99
N HIS A 98 0.11 16.25 -12.73
CA HIS A 98 1.08 15.73 -13.69
C HIS A 98 0.47 14.59 -14.51
N VAL A 99 0.65 14.64 -15.85
CA VAL A 99 0.09 13.64 -16.78
C VAL A 99 1.10 13.31 -17.87
N GLU A 100 1.57 12.07 -17.91
CA GLU A 100 2.38 11.52 -19.00
C GLU A 100 1.49 10.70 -19.95
N LYS A 101 0.86 11.38 -20.90
CA LYS A 101 -0.18 10.79 -21.79
C LYS A 101 0.31 9.53 -22.51
N GLU A 102 1.53 9.54 -23.03
CA GLU A 102 2.06 8.40 -23.80
C GLU A 102 2.28 7.16 -22.93
N ASN A 103 2.79 7.35 -21.70
CA ASN A 103 2.99 6.25 -20.78
C ASN A 103 1.65 5.67 -20.26
N ILE A 104 0.67 6.53 -20.00
CA ILE A 104 -0.69 6.10 -19.65
C ILE A 104 -1.30 5.32 -20.81
N LYS A 105 -1.21 5.84 -22.05
CA LYS A 105 -1.73 5.17 -23.26
C LYS A 105 -1.07 3.82 -23.47
N LYS A 106 0.26 3.75 -23.29
CA LYS A 106 1.00 2.48 -23.39
C LYS A 106 0.51 1.46 -22.37
N TRP A 107 0.29 1.88 -21.12
CA TRP A 107 -0.24 1.02 -20.07
C TRP A 107 -1.66 0.56 -20.38
N LEU A 108 -2.57 1.48 -20.81
CA LEU A 108 -3.93 1.13 -21.19
C LEU A 108 -3.97 0.16 -22.38
N ASN A 109 -3.08 0.32 -23.36
CA ASN A 109 -2.98 -0.58 -24.51
C ASN A 109 -2.42 -1.97 -24.17
N SER A 110 -1.86 -2.17 -22.98
CA SER A 110 -1.44 -3.49 -22.52
C SER A 110 -2.58 -4.32 -21.92
N LEU A 111 -3.76 -3.72 -21.77
CA LEU A 111 -4.94 -4.41 -21.25
C LEU A 111 -5.65 -5.18 -22.37
N GLU A 112 -5.93 -6.45 -22.14
CA GLU A 112 -6.66 -7.35 -23.02
C GLU A 112 -7.99 -7.76 -22.39
N TYR A 113 -9.09 -7.60 -23.12
CA TYR A 113 -10.42 -8.02 -22.64
C TYR A 113 -10.65 -9.54 -22.80
N PRO A 114 -11.44 -10.12 -21.89
CA PRO A 114 -12.10 -9.54 -20.73
C PRO A 114 -11.11 -9.10 -19.64
N LEU A 115 -11.47 -8.04 -18.88
CA LEU A 115 -10.72 -7.60 -17.71
C LEU A 115 -11.30 -8.24 -16.46
N TYR A 116 -10.40 -8.79 -15.62
CA TYR A 116 -10.71 -9.41 -14.34
C TYR A 116 -10.06 -8.59 -13.23
N TYR A 117 -10.83 -7.77 -12.52
CA TYR A 117 -10.33 -6.99 -11.38
C TYR A 117 -10.39 -7.87 -10.14
N LEU A 118 -9.22 -8.32 -9.69
CA LEU A 118 -9.06 -9.28 -8.59
C LEU A 118 -8.48 -8.61 -7.35
N ASP A 119 -9.07 -8.90 -6.21
CA ASP A 119 -8.58 -8.49 -4.89
C ASP A 119 -8.80 -9.61 -3.88
N TYR A 120 -7.78 -9.87 -3.02
CA TYR A 120 -7.81 -10.90 -1.99
C TYR A 120 -7.89 -10.31 -0.59
N GLU A 121 -8.63 -11.02 0.29
CA GLU A 121 -8.50 -10.84 1.73
C GLU A 121 -7.79 -12.04 2.36
N THR A 122 -6.89 -11.75 3.30
CA THR A 122 -6.07 -12.76 3.98
C THR A 122 -6.12 -12.62 5.49
N VAL A 123 -6.03 -13.74 6.19
CA VAL A 123 -5.71 -13.77 7.63
C VAL A 123 -4.24 -14.09 7.82
N MET A 124 -3.64 -13.53 8.86
CA MET A 124 -2.22 -13.69 9.18
C MET A 124 -2.04 -14.03 10.67
N PRO A 125 -2.41 -15.24 11.10
CA PRO A 125 -2.38 -15.62 12.50
C PRO A 125 -0.95 -15.80 13.02
N ALA A 126 -0.70 -15.36 14.27
CA ALA A 126 0.58 -15.58 14.95
C ALA A 126 0.82 -17.05 15.26
N ILE A 127 -0.26 -17.81 15.52
CA ILE A 127 -0.22 -19.27 15.71
C ILE A 127 -0.79 -19.92 14.46
N PRO A 128 -0.03 -20.76 13.73
CA PRO A 128 -0.51 -21.44 12.54
C PRO A 128 -1.83 -22.21 12.79
N MET A 129 -2.82 -21.97 11.94
CA MET A 129 -4.15 -22.59 12.05
C MET A 129 -4.31 -23.77 11.10
N PHE A 130 -3.50 -23.85 10.04
CA PHE A 130 -3.62 -24.86 8.99
C PHE A 130 -2.27 -25.50 8.70
N ASP A 131 -2.28 -26.71 8.18
CA ASP A 131 -1.08 -27.43 7.76
C ASP A 131 -0.31 -26.65 6.67
N ASN A 132 1.00 -26.79 6.66
CA ASN A 132 1.90 -26.07 5.76
C ASN A 132 1.80 -24.54 5.87
N THR A 133 1.51 -24.02 7.07
CA THR A 133 1.62 -22.60 7.39
C THR A 133 2.64 -22.38 8.51
N SER A 134 3.29 -21.23 8.52
CA SER A 134 4.17 -20.73 9.59
C SER A 134 3.53 -19.53 10.28
N PRO A 135 4.03 -19.12 11.46
CA PRO A 135 3.59 -17.88 12.08
C PRO A 135 3.57 -16.73 11.09
N TYR A 136 2.48 -15.96 11.08
CA TYR A 136 2.27 -14.82 10.19
C TYR A 136 2.24 -15.14 8.68
N SER A 137 2.04 -16.41 8.28
CA SER A 137 1.70 -16.73 6.88
C SER A 137 0.37 -16.11 6.51
N GLN A 138 0.31 -15.48 5.35
CA GLN A 138 -0.93 -14.92 4.82
C GLN A 138 -1.76 -16.01 4.15
N VAL A 139 -2.90 -16.31 4.73
CA VAL A 139 -3.84 -17.34 4.23
C VAL A 139 -5.02 -16.64 3.57
N PRO A 140 -5.17 -16.72 2.24
CA PRO A 140 -6.31 -16.13 1.55
C PRO A 140 -7.58 -16.92 1.86
N PHE A 141 -8.65 -16.20 2.26
CA PHE A 141 -9.94 -16.78 2.62
C PHE A 141 -11.11 -16.19 1.83
N GLN A 142 -10.87 -15.06 1.15
CA GLN A 142 -11.87 -14.35 0.36
C GLN A 142 -11.22 -13.77 -0.88
N PHE A 143 -11.98 -13.64 -1.97
CA PHE A 143 -11.68 -12.75 -3.07
C PHE A 143 -12.92 -12.02 -3.56
N SER A 144 -12.70 -10.83 -4.13
CA SER A 144 -13.63 -10.09 -4.95
C SER A 144 -13.14 -10.12 -6.40
N LEU A 145 -14.01 -10.43 -7.35
CA LEU A 145 -13.69 -10.49 -8.77
C LEU A 145 -14.75 -9.73 -9.58
N HIS A 146 -14.36 -8.58 -10.15
CA HIS A 146 -15.23 -7.90 -11.11
C HIS A 146 -14.78 -8.21 -12.54
N ILE A 147 -15.72 -8.54 -13.42
CA ILE A 147 -15.43 -8.94 -14.79
C ILE A 147 -16.05 -7.93 -15.75
N GLN A 148 -15.22 -7.35 -16.61
CA GLN A 148 -15.65 -6.49 -17.71
C GLN A 148 -15.30 -7.16 -19.03
N LYS A 149 -16.31 -7.58 -19.80
CA LYS A 149 -16.14 -8.38 -21.02
C LYS A 149 -15.62 -7.59 -22.21
N GLU A 150 -15.95 -6.30 -22.26
CA GLU A 150 -15.61 -5.39 -23.37
C GLU A 150 -15.50 -3.94 -22.86
N PRO A 151 -14.87 -3.03 -23.61
CA PRO A 151 -14.81 -1.62 -23.26
C PRO A 151 -16.20 -1.05 -23.01
N HIS A 152 -16.34 -0.34 -21.88
CA HIS A 152 -17.63 0.22 -21.43
C HIS A 152 -18.75 -0.81 -21.16
N GLY A 153 -18.43 -2.11 -21.20
CA GLY A 153 -19.36 -3.19 -20.87
C GLY A 153 -19.75 -3.19 -19.39
N LYS A 154 -20.86 -3.86 -19.10
CA LYS A 154 -21.34 -4.04 -17.71
C LYS A 154 -20.33 -4.81 -16.89
N LEU A 155 -20.13 -4.37 -15.66
CA LEU A 155 -19.36 -5.11 -14.65
C LEU A 155 -20.22 -6.22 -14.06
N GLU A 156 -19.72 -7.46 -14.13
CA GLU A 156 -20.23 -8.61 -13.41
C GLU A 156 -19.40 -8.76 -12.13
N HIS A 157 -20.05 -9.01 -10.99
CA HIS A 157 -19.36 -9.21 -9.72
C HIS A 157 -19.52 -10.66 -9.25
N ILE A 158 -18.42 -11.28 -8.90
CA ILE A 158 -18.33 -12.61 -8.29
C ILE A 158 -17.52 -12.43 -7.01
N GLU A 159 -18.00 -12.99 -5.93
CA GLU A 159 -17.27 -13.06 -4.68
C GLU A 159 -17.13 -14.50 -4.21
N PHE A 160 -16.07 -14.77 -3.51
CA PHE A 160 -15.86 -16.01 -2.74
C PHE A 160 -15.50 -15.62 -1.31
N LEU A 161 -16.23 -16.19 -0.36
CA LEU A 161 -15.95 -16.09 1.06
C LEU A 161 -16.05 -17.49 1.67
N HIS A 162 -14.95 -17.97 2.24
CA HIS A 162 -14.96 -19.22 2.98
C HIS A 162 -15.69 -19.04 4.32
N GLN A 163 -16.74 -19.82 4.56
CA GLN A 163 -17.62 -19.67 5.72
C GLN A 163 -17.41 -20.73 6.80
N GLU A 164 -16.58 -21.75 6.52
CA GLU A 164 -16.35 -22.86 7.43
C GLU A 164 -15.10 -22.63 8.30
N ARG A 165 -14.93 -23.46 9.33
CA ARG A 165 -13.72 -23.46 10.16
C ARG A 165 -12.59 -24.34 9.60
N SER A 166 -12.71 -24.78 8.36
CA SER A 166 -11.72 -25.58 7.63
C SER A 166 -10.71 -24.70 6.91
N ASP A 167 -9.68 -25.31 6.30
CA ASP A 167 -8.69 -24.60 5.49
C ASP A 167 -9.34 -24.01 4.23
N PRO A 168 -9.32 -22.67 4.04
CA PRO A 168 -9.99 -22.00 2.92
C PRO A 168 -9.27 -22.17 1.57
N ARG A 169 -7.96 -22.49 1.59
CA ARG A 169 -7.08 -22.34 0.43
C ARG A 169 -7.49 -23.19 -0.75
N ARG A 170 -7.94 -24.44 -0.53
CA ARG A 170 -8.36 -25.34 -1.61
C ARG A 170 -9.61 -24.84 -2.32
N SER A 171 -10.65 -24.56 -1.58
CA SER A 171 -11.95 -24.09 -2.13
C SER A 171 -11.81 -22.72 -2.80
N LEU A 172 -10.96 -21.83 -2.24
CA LEU A 172 -10.66 -20.55 -2.85
C LEU A 172 -9.93 -20.74 -4.19
N ALA A 173 -8.91 -21.60 -4.26
CA ALA A 173 -8.15 -21.87 -5.48
C ALA A 173 -9.05 -22.43 -6.60
N GLU A 174 -9.93 -23.38 -6.28
CA GLU A 174 -10.90 -23.94 -7.22
C GLU A 174 -11.89 -22.88 -7.74
N ALA A 175 -12.40 -22.04 -6.84
CA ALA A 175 -13.29 -20.95 -7.21
C ALA A 175 -12.60 -19.90 -8.09
N LEU A 176 -11.33 -19.56 -7.81
CA LEU A 176 -10.53 -18.66 -8.61
C LEU A 176 -10.34 -19.18 -10.04
N VAL A 177 -9.86 -20.42 -10.18
CA VAL A 177 -9.63 -21.06 -11.49
C VAL A 177 -10.91 -21.13 -12.30
N LYS A 178 -12.03 -21.48 -11.65
CA LYS A 178 -13.35 -21.56 -12.26
C LYS A 178 -13.80 -20.22 -12.85
N ASN A 179 -13.56 -19.11 -12.14
CA ASN A 179 -14.17 -17.82 -12.45
C ASN A 179 -13.24 -16.85 -13.21
N CYS A 180 -11.91 -17.02 -13.13
CA CYS A 180 -10.95 -16.08 -13.72
C CYS A 180 -10.69 -16.31 -15.22
N GLY A 181 -11.40 -17.23 -15.88
CA GLY A 181 -11.27 -17.50 -17.31
C GLY A 181 -9.84 -17.82 -17.75
N LYS A 182 -9.66 -18.07 -19.08
CA LYS A 182 -8.34 -18.47 -19.65
C LYS A 182 -7.70 -17.39 -20.53
N LYS A 183 -8.37 -16.27 -20.76
CA LYS A 183 -7.91 -15.15 -21.61
C LYS A 183 -8.21 -13.81 -20.94
N GLY A 184 -7.58 -12.76 -21.42
CA GLY A 184 -7.78 -11.41 -20.93
C GLY A 184 -6.88 -11.06 -19.75
N SER A 185 -6.84 -9.81 -19.36
CA SER A 185 -5.96 -9.30 -18.30
C SER A 185 -6.57 -9.48 -16.92
N VAL A 186 -5.75 -9.87 -15.94
CA VAL A 186 -6.11 -9.87 -14.52
C VAL A 186 -5.54 -8.60 -13.91
N VAL A 187 -6.41 -7.63 -13.63
CA VAL A 187 -6.03 -6.31 -13.12
C VAL A 187 -6.03 -6.36 -11.60
N VAL A 188 -4.90 -6.00 -11.01
CA VAL A 188 -4.72 -5.97 -9.56
C VAL A 188 -4.08 -4.64 -9.14
N TYR A 189 -4.12 -4.33 -7.85
CA TYR A 189 -3.43 -3.17 -7.30
C TYR A 189 -2.29 -3.62 -6.38
N ASN A 190 -1.02 -3.49 -6.84
CA ASN A 190 0.19 -4.05 -6.24
C ASN A 190 0.34 -5.57 -6.47
N GLN A 191 0.60 -5.94 -7.73
CA GLN A 191 0.68 -7.32 -8.22
C GLN A 191 1.52 -8.29 -7.38
N GLN A 192 2.46 -7.79 -6.59
CA GLN A 192 3.34 -8.63 -5.76
C GLN A 192 2.55 -9.45 -4.74
N PHE A 193 1.48 -8.87 -4.20
CA PHE A 193 0.64 -9.53 -3.22
C PHE A 193 -0.13 -10.69 -3.85
N GLU A 194 -0.94 -10.43 -4.89
CA GLU A 194 -1.78 -11.43 -5.54
C GLU A 194 -0.94 -12.53 -6.21
N LYS A 195 0.13 -12.15 -6.91
CA LYS A 195 1.03 -13.13 -7.54
C LYS A 195 1.71 -14.04 -6.53
N SER A 196 2.06 -13.55 -5.35
CA SER A 196 2.64 -14.36 -4.28
C SER A 196 1.62 -15.34 -3.71
N ARG A 197 0.39 -14.89 -3.44
CA ARG A 197 -0.69 -15.78 -2.97
C ARG A 197 -1.01 -16.86 -3.99
N ASN A 198 -1.13 -16.48 -5.27
CA ASN A 198 -1.35 -17.44 -6.35
C ASN A 198 -0.22 -18.49 -6.44
N LYS A 199 1.05 -18.05 -6.31
CA LYS A 199 2.19 -18.98 -6.32
C LYS A 199 2.13 -19.97 -5.16
N GLU A 200 1.82 -19.50 -3.95
CA GLU A 200 1.68 -20.36 -2.76
C GLU A 200 0.53 -21.39 -2.94
N LEU A 201 -0.59 -20.96 -3.52
CA LEU A 201 -1.70 -21.87 -3.85
C LEU A 201 -1.28 -22.91 -4.93
N ALA A 202 -0.55 -22.48 -5.95
CA ALA A 202 -0.06 -23.36 -6.99
C ALA A 202 0.95 -24.40 -6.47
N ASP A 203 1.80 -24.00 -5.51
CA ASP A 203 2.75 -24.91 -4.86
C ASP A 203 2.04 -25.89 -3.91
N LEU A 204 0.95 -25.49 -3.28
CA LEU A 204 0.16 -26.33 -2.36
C LEU A 204 -0.76 -27.31 -3.11
N PHE A 205 -1.25 -26.94 -4.30
CA PHE A 205 -2.21 -27.74 -5.08
C PHE A 205 -1.68 -28.02 -6.49
N PRO A 206 -0.86 -29.10 -6.65
CA PRO A 206 -0.22 -29.43 -7.93
C PRO A 206 -1.20 -29.66 -9.09
N ASP A 207 -2.41 -30.13 -8.80
CA ASP A 207 -3.48 -30.37 -9.78
C ASP A 207 -4.11 -29.08 -10.35
N LEU A 208 -3.98 -27.96 -9.64
CA LEU A 208 -4.46 -26.63 -10.07
C LEU A 208 -3.30 -25.72 -10.51
N ARG A 209 -2.06 -26.18 -10.39
CA ARG A 209 -0.84 -25.38 -10.54
C ARG A 209 -0.82 -24.63 -11.86
N ASP A 210 -1.01 -25.32 -12.98
CA ASP A 210 -0.85 -24.72 -14.30
C ASP A 210 -1.93 -23.67 -14.56
N ASP A 211 -3.16 -23.89 -14.15
CA ASP A 211 -4.25 -22.94 -14.29
C ASP A 211 -4.01 -21.70 -13.41
N ILE A 212 -3.53 -21.83 -12.17
CA ILE A 212 -3.23 -20.71 -11.28
C ILE A 212 -2.04 -19.91 -11.80
N LEU A 213 -0.97 -20.55 -12.28
CA LEU A 213 0.18 -19.86 -12.84
C LEU A 213 -0.18 -19.13 -14.15
N ALA A 214 -1.06 -19.69 -14.98
CA ALA A 214 -1.58 -19.01 -16.15
C ALA A 214 -2.39 -17.73 -15.81
N ILE A 215 -3.04 -17.68 -14.65
CA ILE A 215 -3.65 -16.45 -14.13
C ILE A 215 -2.55 -15.42 -13.82
N ASN A 216 -1.46 -15.82 -13.15
CA ASN A 216 -0.35 -14.93 -12.81
C ASN A 216 0.36 -14.31 -14.02
N GLU A 217 0.44 -15.03 -15.14
CA GLU A 217 1.05 -14.53 -16.39
C GLU A 217 0.26 -13.38 -17.02
N ARG A 218 -1.04 -13.32 -16.76
CA ARG A 218 -1.98 -12.30 -17.28
C ARG A 218 -2.17 -11.12 -16.34
N VAL A 219 -1.48 -11.10 -15.18
CA VAL A 219 -1.62 -10.01 -14.20
C VAL A 219 -1.03 -8.72 -14.73
N VAL A 220 -1.83 -7.65 -14.67
CA VAL A 220 -1.45 -6.27 -14.97
C VAL A 220 -1.65 -5.41 -13.72
N ASP A 221 -0.61 -4.70 -13.32
CA ASP A 221 -0.58 -3.91 -12.08
C ASP A 221 -1.06 -2.47 -12.30
N GLN A 222 -2.23 -2.15 -11.74
CA GLN A 222 -2.80 -0.79 -11.80
C GLN A 222 -2.05 0.22 -10.92
N LEU A 223 -1.19 -0.20 -10.02
CA LEU A 223 -0.33 0.67 -9.24
C LEU A 223 0.73 1.38 -10.09
N ILE A 224 1.18 0.76 -11.19
CA ILE A 224 2.31 1.24 -12.01
C ILE A 224 2.14 2.69 -12.49
N PRO A 225 1.02 3.11 -13.10
CA PRO A 225 0.81 4.50 -13.52
C PRO A 225 1.02 5.53 -12.41
N PHE A 226 0.57 5.21 -11.21
CA PHE A 226 0.65 6.11 -10.05
C PHE A 226 2.02 6.06 -9.38
N ARG A 227 2.59 4.86 -9.19
CA ARG A 227 3.93 4.68 -8.62
C ARG A 227 5.01 5.33 -9.47
N ASN A 228 4.86 5.32 -10.79
CA ASN A 228 5.81 5.93 -11.72
C ASN A 228 5.51 7.39 -12.05
N ARG A 229 4.47 7.97 -11.44
CA ARG A 229 4.04 9.35 -11.70
C ARG A 229 3.58 9.61 -13.14
N TYR A 230 3.13 8.58 -13.89
CA TYR A 230 2.48 8.83 -15.19
C TYR A 230 1.21 9.65 -14.99
N LEU A 231 0.54 9.47 -13.86
CA LEU A 231 -0.56 10.29 -13.37
C LEU A 231 -0.34 10.58 -11.89
N TYR A 232 -0.27 11.87 -11.53
CA TYR A 232 -0.07 12.29 -10.15
C TYR A 232 -0.83 13.57 -9.82
N SER A 233 -1.42 13.62 -8.63
CA SER A 233 -2.04 14.79 -8.01
C SER A 233 -1.43 15.02 -6.62
N PRO A 234 -1.19 16.26 -6.18
CA PRO A 234 -0.70 16.56 -4.83
C PRO A 234 -1.63 16.03 -3.72
N LYS A 235 -2.91 15.77 -4.03
CA LYS A 235 -3.84 15.12 -3.11
C LYS A 235 -3.41 13.70 -2.71
N GLN A 236 -2.51 13.08 -3.48
CA GLN A 236 -1.92 11.77 -3.16
C GLN A 236 -0.82 11.82 -2.09
N LYS A 237 -0.31 13.01 -1.76
CA LYS A 237 0.73 13.23 -0.73
C LYS A 237 1.93 12.28 -0.91
N SER A 238 2.50 12.27 -2.10
CA SER A 238 3.60 11.36 -2.53
C SER A 238 3.30 9.86 -2.46
N SER A 239 2.13 9.45 -2.00
CA SER A 239 1.73 8.05 -1.91
C SER A 239 1.11 7.54 -3.22
N ALA A 240 1.44 6.30 -3.59
CA ALA A 240 0.74 5.57 -4.66
C ALA A 240 -0.24 4.51 -4.10
N SER A 241 -0.47 4.48 -2.79
CA SER A 241 -1.49 3.60 -2.20
C SER A 241 -2.88 3.96 -2.72
N ILE A 242 -3.72 2.96 -2.98
CA ILE A 242 -5.10 3.15 -3.45
C ILE A 242 -5.90 4.05 -2.51
N LYS A 243 -5.61 4.04 -1.20
CA LYS A 243 -6.26 4.90 -0.19
C LYS A 243 -6.02 6.40 -0.41
N TYR A 244 -4.94 6.76 -1.11
CA TYR A 244 -4.61 8.14 -1.49
C TYR A 244 -4.95 8.44 -2.96
N VAL A 245 -4.78 7.45 -3.85
CA VAL A 245 -5.06 7.60 -5.28
C VAL A 245 -6.55 7.72 -5.54
N LEU A 246 -7.36 6.85 -4.95
CA LEU A 246 -8.81 6.83 -5.20
C LEU A 246 -9.49 8.19 -4.88
N PRO A 247 -9.32 8.79 -3.70
CA PRO A 247 -9.92 10.09 -3.40
C PRO A 247 -9.26 11.27 -4.11
N ALA A 248 -8.07 11.09 -4.72
CA ALA A 248 -7.43 12.15 -5.50
C ALA A 248 -8.07 12.33 -6.88
N PHE A 249 -8.71 11.28 -7.43
CA PHE A 249 -9.26 11.25 -8.79
C PHE A 249 -10.74 10.90 -8.86
N SER A 250 -11.40 10.63 -7.72
CA SER A 250 -12.84 10.31 -7.65
C SER A 250 -13.44 10.77 -6.32
N ASP A 251 -14.77 10.71 -6.22
CA ASP A 251 -15.50 10.99 -4.98
C ASP A 251 -15.53 9.78 -4.02
N LEU A 252 -14.89 8.67 -4.41
CA LEU A 252 -14.80 7.47 -3.58
C LEU A 252 -13.65 7.58 -2.58
N SER A 253 -13.84 7.03 -1.38
CA SER A 253 -12.80 6.97 -0.35
C SER A 253 -13.02 5.79 0.58
N TYR A 254 -11.96 5.40 1.28
CA TYR A 254 -12.00 4.38 2.35
C TYR A 254 -12.45 4.94 3.71
N LYS A 255 -12.85 6.21 3.79
CA LYS A 255 -13.34 6.81 5.04
C LYS A 255 -14.65 6.15 5.47
N GLY A 256 -14.67 5.63 6.70
CA GLY A 256 -15.84 4.93 7.25
C GLY A 256 -15.91 3.44 6.96
N MET A 257 -14.93 2.88 6.28
CA MET A 257 -14.70 1.43 6.19
C MET A 257 -13.70 1.03 7.29
N ASN A 258 -14.23 0.71 8.47
CA ASN A 258 -13.47 0.19 9.63
C ASN A 258 -13.80 -1.27 9.87
#